data_129fb22335c552b92974eaec1f1c61bf
#
_entry.id   129fb22335c552b92974eaec1f1c61bf
#
_cell.length_a   1.000
_cell.length_b   1.000
_cell.length_c   1.000
_cell.angle_alpha   90.00
_cell.angle_beta   90.00
_cell.angle_gamma   90.00
#
_symmetry.space_group_name_H-M   'P 1'
#
loop_
_entity.id
_entity.type
_entity.pdbx_description
1 polymer ?
#
loop_
_entity_poly.entity_id
_entity_poly.type
_entity_poly.pdbx_seq_one_letter_code
_entity_poly.pdbx_strand_id
1 'polypeptide(L)'
;KYEVIEMKRVVLEFDDEEMELLEEQFKQIQDVAGMETIEDYIYYATMSHCKTMQAASKMFGQSGDIEKLMADENVHVGVVNMPIQLSNVEDKDEFSRYLNDVLNDAVKDFMNRNNEPLN
;
A
#
# COMPACT_ATOMS: atom_id res chain seq x y z
N LYS A 1 14.33 -4.44 -34.75
CA LYS A 1 13.61 -3.24 -34.27
C LYS A 1 13.79 -3.09 -32.76
N TYR A 2 14.25 -1.93 -32.37
CA TYR A 2 14.43 -1.61 -30.96
C TYR A 2 13.21 -0.84 -30.48
N GLU A 3 12.59 -1.31 -29.40
CA GLU A 3 11.57 -0.54 -28.72
C GLU A 3 12.24 0.52 -27.86
N VAL A 4 11.85 1.77 -28.05
CA VAL A 4 12.32 2.86 -27.21
C VAL A 4 11.39 2.92 -25.99
N ILE A 5 11.89 2.50 -24.84
CA ILE A 5 11.15 2.60 -23.59
C ILE A 5 11.47 3.94 -22.96
N GLU A 6 10.49 4.83 -22.94
CA GLU A 6 10.62 6.10 -22.24
C GLU A 6 10.43 5.87 -20.75
N MET A 7 11.46 6.23 -19.98
CA MET A 7 11.39 6.20 -18.52
C MET A 7 10.88 7.54 -18.01
N LYS A 8 9.95 7.49 -17.08
CA LYS A 8 9.46 8.69 -16.41
C LYS A 8 9.92 8.68 -14.96
N ARG A 9 10.29 9.84 -14.47
CA ARG A 9 10.80 10.01 -13.11
C ARG A 9 9.71 10.62 -12.23
N VAL A 10 9.54 10.06 -11.05
CA VAL A 10 8.69 10.62 -10.01
C VAL A 10 9.58 10.89 -8.79
N VAL A 11 9.45 12.07 -8.22
CA VAL A 11 10.19 12.44 -7.01
C VAL A 11 9.22 12.48 -5.84
N LEU A 12 9.56 11.76 -4.78
CA LEU A 12 8.79 11.70 -3.55
C LEU A 12 9.64 12.26 -2.40
N GLU A 13 8.98 13.00 -1.54
CA GLU A 13 9.61 13.55 -0.34
C GLU A 13 8.94 12.93 0.89
N PHE A 14 9.76 12.47 1.82
CA PHE A 14 9.31 11.88 3.08
C PHE A 14 9.85 12.68 4.25
N ASP A 15 9.02 12.88 5.27
CA ASP A 15 9.52 13.46 6.52
C ASP A 15 10.35 12.44 7.31
N ASP A 16 10.94 12.88 8.42
CA ASP A 16 11.85 12.03 9.20
C ASP A 16 11.14 10.79 9.76
N GLU A 17 9.91 10.93 10.21
CA GLU A 17 9.13 9.81 10.75
C GLU A 17 8.78 8.79 9.66
N GLU A 18 8.36 9.28 8.51
CA GLU A 18 8.05 8.44 7.34
C GLU A 18 9.30 7.70 6.86
N MET A 19 10.42 8.40 6.80
CA MET A 19 11.68 7.80 6.38
C MET A 19 12.16 6.74 7.36
N GLU A 20 12.03 6.99 8.65
CA GLU A 20 12.38 6.02 9.69
C GLU A 20 11.53 4.75 9.56
N LEU A 21 10.24 4.90 9.33
CA LEU A 21 9.33 3.77 9.10
C LEU A 21 9.75 2.95 7.88
N LEU A 22 10.05 3.62 6.78
CA LEU A 22 10.50 2.94 5.55
C LEU A 22 11.80 2.16 5.79
N GLU A 23 12.75 2.76 6.47
CA GLU A 23 14.03 2.12 6.78
C GLU A 23 13.87 0.89 7.67
N GLU A 24 13.01 0.97 8.68
CA GLU A 24 12.71 -0.17 9.55
C GLU A 24 12.09 -1.33 8.78
N GLN A 25 11.10 -1.06 7.95
CA GLN A 25 10.44 -2.08 7.16
C GLN A 25 11.38 -2.67 6.11
N PHE A 26 12.19 -1.84 5.48
CA PHE A 26 13.22 -2.29 4.54
C PHE A 26 14.18 -3.28 5.18
N LYS A 27 14.68 -2.97 6.38
CA LYS A 27 15.60 -3.86 7.09
C LYS A 27 14.99 -5.24 7.37
N GLN A 28 13.70 -5.28 7.66
CA GLN A 28 13.02 -6.55 7.95
C GLN A 28 12.90 -7.45 6.73
N ILE A 29 12.74 -6.88 5.55
CA ILE A 29 12.50 -7.64 4.32
C ILE A 29 13.74 -7.78 3.45
N GLN A 30 14.77 -6.98 3.68
CA GLN A 30 15.95 -6.87 2.83
C GLN A 30 16.59 -8.23 2.51
N ASP A 31 16.84 -9.03 3.52
CA ASP A 31 17.53 -10.32 3.37
C ASP A 31 16.65 -11.36 2.69
N VAL A 32 15.34 -11.32 2.96
CA VAL A 32 14.39 -12.31 2.43
C VAL A 32 14.11 -12.07 0.95
N ALA A 33 13.96 -10.80 0.57
CA ALA A 33 13.59 -10.41 -0.79
C ALA A 33 14.78 -10.12 -1.70
N GLY A 34 16.01 -10.08 -1.14
CA GLY A 34 17.21 -9.79 -1.92
C GLY A 34 17.28 -8.36 -2.41
N MET A 35 16.66 -7.43 -1.72
CA MET A 35 16.66 -6.02 -2.07
C MET A 35 17.97 -5.37 -1.62
N GLU A 36 18.57 -4.57 -2.49
CA GLU A 36 19.83 -3.90 -2.19
C GLU A 36 19.64 -2.51 -1.61
N THR A 37 18.61 -1.79 -2.07
CA THR A 37 18.40 -0.38 -1.70
C THR A 37 16.97 -0.14 -1.22
N ILE A 38 16.80 0.96 -0.49
CA ILE A 38 15.46 1.37 -0.04
C ILE A 38 14.58 1.78 -1.23
N GLU A 39 15.18 2.28 -2.30
CA GLU A 39 14.48 2.59 -3.54
C GLU A 39 13.86 1.33 -4.14
N ASP A 40 14.58 0.21 -4.10
CA ASP A 40 14.06 -1.09 -4.52
C ASP A 40 12.83 -1.49 -3.70
N TYR A 41 12.88 -1.26 -2.40
CA TYR A 41 11.76 -1.54 -1.51
C TYR A 41 10.53 -0.69 -1.85
N ILE A 42 10.73 0.60 -2.05
CA ILE A 42 9.65 1.53 -2.42
C ILE A 42 9.04 1.13 -3.77
N TYR A 43 9.88 0.82 -4.74
CA TYR A 43 9.44 0.35 -6.05
C TYR A 43 8.61 -0.94 -5.92
N TYR A 44 9.12 -1.90 -5.18
CA TYR A 44 8.43 -3.18 -4.95
C TYR A 44 7.06 -2.96 -4.29
N ALA A 45 7.01 -2.18 -3.24
CA ALA A 45 5.78 -1.90 -2.51
C ALA A 45 4.74 -1.24 -3.41
N THR A 46 5.17 -0.26 -4.19
CA THR A 46 4.29 0.48 -5.11
C THR A 46 3.75 -0.43 -6.22
N MET A 47 4.62 -1.16 -6.88
CA MET A 47 4.21 -2.01 -8.01
C MET A 47 3.38 -3.20 -7.53
N SER A 48 3.73 -3.78 -6.38
CA SER A 48 2.97 -4.85 -5.77
C SER A 48 1.55 -4.42 -5.43
N HIS A 49 1.41 -3.23 -4.84
CA HIS A 49 0.10 -2.63 -4.57
C HIS A 49 -0.72 -2.43 -5.85
N CYS A 50 -0.11 -1.83 -6.87
CA CYS A 50 -0.80 -1.57 -8.14
C CYS A 50 -1.25 -2.86 -8.83
N LYS A 51 -0.41 -3.88 -8.83
CA LYS A 51 -0.77 -5.17 -9.44
C LYS A 51 -1.89 -5.86 -8.67
N THR A 52 -1.88 -5.75 -7.35
CA THR A 52 -2.96 -6.30 -6.51
C THR A 52 -4.27 -5.57 -6.80
N MET A 53 -4.24 -4.26 -6.90
CA MET A 53 -5.42 -3.47 -7.26
C MET A 53 -5.94 -3.81 -8.66
N GLN A 54 -5.05 -4.01 -9.62
CA GLN A 54 -5.42 -4.43 -10.96
C GLN A 54 -6.12 -5.80 -10.95
N ALA A 55 -5.59 -6.74 -10.18
CA ALA A 55 -6.17 -8.07 -10.05
C ALA A 55 -7.55 -8.01 -9.39
N ALA A 56 -7.69 -7.20 -8.33
CA ALA A 56 -8.97 -6.97 -7.66
C ALA A 56 -10.01 -6.37 -8.60
N SER A 57 -9.61 -5.40 -9.41
CA SER A 57 -10.49 -4.78 -10.40
C SER A 57 -11.02 -5.80 -11.42
N LYS A 58 -10.17 -6.73 -11.85
CA LYS A 58 -10.58 -7.80 -12.77
C LYS A 58 -11.54 -8.79 -12.11
N MET A 59 -11.32 -9.11 -10.84
CA MET A 59 -12.19 -10.02 -10.09
C MET A 59 -13.57 -9.45 -9.83
N PHE A 60 -13.66 -8.16 -9.51
CA PHE A 60 -14.92 -7.48 -9.25
C PHE A 60 -15.62 -7.00 -10.51
N GLY A 61 -14.99 -7.18 -11.68
CA GLY A 61 -15.61 -6.99 -12.99
C GLY A 61 -15.78 -5.54 -13.38
N GLN A 62 -17.01 -5.07 -13.39
CA GLN A 62 -17.37 -3.76 -13.91
C GLN A 62 -16.98 -2.62 -12.96
N SER A 63 -16.50 -1.52 -13.52
CA SER A 63 -16.11 -0.31 -12.77
C SER A 63 -17.25 0.27 -11.93
N GLY A 64 -18.51 0.09 -12.37
CA GLY A 64 -19.67 0.57 -11.62
C GLY A 64 -19.86 -0.10 -10.28
N ASP A 65 -19.49 -1.36 -10.14
CA ASP A 65 -19.59 -2.08 -8.86
C ASP A 65 -18.56 -1.56 -7.86
N ILE A 66 -17.36 -1.24 -8.33
CA ILE A 66 -16.30 -0.65 -7.51
C ILE A 66 -16.71 0.75 -7.06
N GLU A 67 -17.26 1.56 -7.95
CA GLU A 67 -17.74 2.91 -7.60
C GLU A 67 -18.82 2.88 -6.52
N LYS A 68 -19.77 1.94 -6.61
CA LYS A 68 -20.80 1.78 -5.60
C LYS A 68 -20.21 1.37 -4.25
N LEU A 69 -19.21 0.49 -4.26
CA LEU A 69 -18.54 0.04 -3.05
C LEU A 69 -17.77 1.20 -2.40
N MET A 70 -17.07 2.00 -3.18
CA MET A 70 -16.30 3.14 -2.68
C MET A 70 -17.18 4.31 -2.22
N ALA A 71 -18.42 4.39 -2.71
CA ALA A 71 -19.37 5.40 -2.28
C ALA A 71 -19.97 5.12 -0.89
N ASP A 72 -19.83 3.90 -0.38
CA ASP A 72 -20.30 3.56 0.96
C ASP A 72 -19.31 4.12 2.01
N GLU A 73 -19.81 4.97 2.90
CA GLU A 73 -19.00 5.62 3.95
C GLU A 73 -18.35 4.61 4.91
N ASN A 74 -18.88 3.40 4.99
CA ASN A 74 -18.35 2.35 5.87
C ASN A 74 -17.29 1.48 5.19
N VAL A 75 -17.04 1.69 3.90
CA VAL A 75 -16.07 0.89 3.14
C VAL A 75 -14.80 1.69 2.93
N HIS A 76 -13.70 1.12 3.41
CA HIS A 76 -12.36 1.66 3.18
C HIS A 76 -11.60 0.68 2.31
N VAL A 77 -11.07 1.16 1.19
CA VAL A 77 -10.29 0.33 0.28
C VAL A 77 -8.82 0.45 0.63
N GLY A 78 -8.23 -0.67 1.02
CA GLY A 78 -6.81 -0.73 1.30
C GLY A 78 -6.27 -2.07 0.88
N VAL A 79 -5.00 -2.11 0.53
CA VAL A 79 -4.30 -3.35 0.20
C VAL A 79 -3.13 -3.51 1.15
N VAL A 80 -3.09 -4.66 1.81
CA VAL A 80 -2.03 -5.00 2.73
C VAL A 80 -1.22 -6.15 2.11
N ASN A 81 0.03 -5.86 1.77
CA ASN A 81 0.96 -6.86 1.28
C ASN A 81 1.84 -7.32 2.45
N MET A 82 1.36 -8.32 3.17
CA MET A 82 2.09 -8.89 4.31
C MET A 82 2.21 -10.38 4.15
N PRO A 83 3.37 -10.97 4.48
CA PRO A 83 3.49 -12.42 4.55
C PRO A 83 2.78 -12.92 5.80
N ILE A 84 1.51 -13.31 5.64
CA ILE A 84 0.69 -13.77 6.74
C ILE A 84 0.42 -15.26 6.57
N GLN A 85 0.74 -16.04 7.59
CA GLN A 85 0.25 -17.41 7.70
C GLN A 85 -1.03 -17.39 8.52
N LEU A 86 -2.17 -17.50 7.86
CA LEU A 86 -3.48 -17.47 8.51
C LEU A 86 -3.66 -18.59 9.52
N SER A 87 -2.95 -19.69 9.35
CA SER A 87 -2.96 -20.81 10.30
C SER A 87 -2.40 -20.44 11.67
N ASN A 88 -1.58 -19.40 11.75
CA ASN A 88 -1.00 -18.92 13.01
C ASN A 88 -1.83 -17.82 13.68
N VAL A 89 -2.95 -17.42 13.06
CA VAL A 89 -3.84 -16.41 13.61
C VAL A 89 -4.93 -17.14 14.42
N GLU A 90 -4.88 -16.99 15.74
CA GLU A 90 -5.84 -17.66 16.65
C GLU A 90 -7.24 -17.05 16.54
N ASP A 91 -7.34 -15.73 16.51
CA ASP A 91 -8.60 -15.01 16.39
C ASP A 91 -8.61 -14.20 15.09
N LYS A 92 -9.34 -14.70 14.09
CA LYS A 92 -9.44 -14.05 12.78
C LYS A 92 -10.26 -12.77 12.84
N ASP A 93 -11.24 -12.69 13.72
CA ASP A 93 -12.08 -11.50 13.88
C ASP A 93 -11.29 -10.35 14.50
N GLU A 94 -10.50 -10.65 15.52
CA GLU A 94 -9.59 -9.67 16.13
C GLU A 94 -8.56 -9.17 15.14
N PHE A 95 -8.00 -10.07 14.34
CA PHE A 95 -7.04 -9.73 13.30
C PHE A 95 -7.65 -8.80 12.24
N SER A 96 -8.88 -9.10 11.80
CA SER A 96 -9.60 -8.26 10.85
C SER A 96 -9.84 -6.85 11.40
N ARG A 97 -10.23 -6.75 12.67
CA ARG A 97 -10.40 -5.45 13.33
C ARG A 97 -9.10 -4.67 13.40
N TYR A 98 -8.03 -5.35 13.74
CA TYR A 98 -6.69 -4.72 13.77
C TYR A 98 -6.29 -4.16 12.40
N LEU A 99 -6.50 -4.94 11.34
CA LEU A 99 -6.22 -4.47 9.97
C LEU A 99 -7.09 -3.28 9.59
N ASN A 100 -8.37 -3.31 9.95
CA ASN A 100 -9.25 -2.17 9.68
C ASN A 100 -8.79 -0.91 10.39
N ASP A 101 -8.35 -1.02 11.64
CA ASP A 101 -7.83 0.13 12.39
C ASP A 101 -6.57 0.71 11.73
N VAL A 102 -5.65 -0.16 11.30
CA VAL A 102 -4.43 0.26 10.60
C VAL A 102 -4.76 1.00 9.28
N LEU A 103 -5.70 0.46 8.51
CA LEU A 103 -6.12 1.07 7.25
C LEU A 103 -6.81 2.40 7.48
N ASN A 104 -7.67 2.49 8.51
CA ASN A 104 -8.34 3.74 8.86
C ASN A 104 -7.33 4.83 9.27
N ASP A 105 -6.33 4.46 10.05
CA ASP A 105 -5.28 5.39 10.45
C ASP A 105 -4.48 5.89 9.24
N ALA A 106 -4.14 5.00 8.31
CA ALA A 106 -3.43 5.37 7.10
C ALA A 106 -4.23 6.34 6.23
N VAL A 107 -5.55 6.12 6.11
CA VAL A 107 -6.45 7.02 5.38
C VAL A 107 -6.50 8.38 6.06
N LYS A 108 -6.61 8.42 7.39
CA LYS A 108 -6.63 9.68 8.13
C LYS A 108 -5.34 10.48 7.96
N ASP A 109 -4.20 9.80 8.05
CA ASP A 109 -2.89 10.43 7.87
C ASP A 109 -2.76 11.04 6.47
N PHE A 110 -3.20 10.30 5.45
CA PHE A 110 -3.19 10.79 4.07
C PHE A 110 -4.09 12.02 3.91
N MET A 111 -5.31 11.99 4.46
CA MET A 111 -6.24 13.10 4.38
C MET A 111 -5.72 14.33 5.12
N ASN A 112 -5.12 14.14 6.28
CA ASN A 112 -4.52 15.22 7.05
C ASN A 112 -3.35 15.88 6.31
N ARG A 113 -2.51 15.06 5.67
CA ARG A 113 -1.38 15.55 4.87
C ARG A 113 -1.87 16.46 3.72
N ASN A 114 -2.95 16.07 3.05
CA ASN A 114 -3.52 16.84 1.95
C ASN A 114 -4.22 18.11 2.40
N ASN A 115 -4.68 18.18 3.65
CA ASN A 115 -5.40 19.30 4.21
C ASN A 115 -4.52 20.25 5.02
N GLU A 116 -3.24 19.94 5.20
CA GLU A 116 -2.32 20.82 5.87
C GLU A 116 -2.13 22.10 5.08
N PRO A 117 -2.22 23.26 5.75
CA PRO A 117 -2.00 24.53 5.04
C PRO A 117 -0.54 24.62 4.58
N LEU A 118 -0.36 24.97 3.33
CA LEU A 118 0.95 25.26 2.76
C LEU A 118 1.45 26.57 3.37
N ASN A 119 2.42 26.47 4.23
CA ASN A 119 3.11 27.65 4.77
C ASN A 119 4.30 28.01 3.92
#